data_bf3f5f9725839bc118803123841852cf
#
_entry.id   bf3f5f9725839bc118803123841852cf
#
_cell.length_a   1.000
_cell.length_b   1.000
_cell.length_c   1.000
_cell.angle_alpha   90.00
_cell.angle_beta   90.00
_cell.angle_gamma   90.00
#
_symmetry.space_group_name_H-M   'P 1'
#
loop_
_entity.id
_entity.type
_entity.pdbx_description
1 polymer ?
#
loop_
_entity_poly.entity_id
_entity_poly.type
_entity_poly.pdbx_seq_one_letter_code
_entity_poly.pdbx_strand_id
1 'polypeptide(L)'
;LGWGVINVAEELGAQTGLKVKVGNDANVAGLGEMWQGGGKGSKDVIMVTLGTGVGGGIIVDGHVVAGYNGAGGEIGHITVNHDEIEACNCGQYGCLEQYTSATGIVRMAKRKLAKTQDATKLRDYKDITAKDIFDVAKEGDEVALGLVDEVGEILGSTLSNIACVTNP
;
A
#
# COMPACT_ATOMS: atom_id res chain seq x y z
N LEU A 1 8.49 19.22 0.61
CA LEU A 1 9.85 19.34 0.06
C LEU A 1 10.26 20.80 -0.13
N GLY A 2 9.37 21.79 0.11
CA GLY A 2 9.67 23.22 -0.03
C GLY A 2 9.94 23.67 -1.48
N TRP A 3 9.58 22.86 -2.47
CA TRP A 3 9.69 23.21 -3.89
C TRP A 3 8.53 24.13 -4.28
N GLY A 4 8.82 25.11 -5.17
CA GLY A 4 7.76 25.85 -5.85
C GLY A 4 7.05 24.96 -6.88
N VAL A 5 6.15 25.56 -7.65
CA VAL A 5 5.52 24.86 -8.79
C VAL A 5 6.58 24.61 -9.87
N ILE A 6 6.87 23.36 -10.16
CA ILE A 6 7.86 22.91 -11.16
C ILE A 6 7.13 22.00 -12.15
N ASN A 7 7.26 22.27 -13.44
CA ASN A 7 6.82 21.37 -14.49
C ASN A 7 7.93 20.33 -14.77
N VAL A 8 7.87 19.20 -14.07
CA VAL A 8 8.88 18.13 -14.17
C VAL A 8 9.01 17.60 -15.61
N ALA A 9 7.90 17.54 -16.37
CA ALA A 9 7.94 17.05 -17.75
C ALA A 9 8.75 17.98 -18.66
N GLU A 10 8.60 19.29 -18.51
CA GLU A 10 9.35 20.28 -19.28
C GLU A 10 10.82 20.30 -18.89
N GLU A 11 11.12 20.32 -17.58
CA GLU A 11 12.50 20.33 -17.08
C GLU A 11 13.30 19.11 -17.53
N LEU A 12 12.76 17.91 -17.34
CA LEU A 12 13.43 16.68 -17.75
C LEU A 12 13.49 16.55 -19.28
N GLY A 13 12.44 17.00 -20.00
CA GLY A 13 12.43 17.01 -21.44
C GLY A 13 13.51 17.91 -22.00
N ALA A 14 13.71 19.12 -21.44
CA ALA A 14 14.75 20.05 -21.83
C ALA A 14 16.16 19.49 -21.57
N GLN A 15 16.37 18.80 -20.45
CA GLN A 15 17.69 18.25 -20.11
C GLN A 15 18.05 16.98 -20.89
N THR A 16 17.07 16.16 -21.27
CA THR A 16 17.30 14.83 -21.87
C THR A 16 17.05 14.79 -23.38
N GLY A 17 16.33 15.78 -23.94
CA GLY A 17 15.84 15.75 -25.32
C GLY A 17 14.74 14.71 -25.57
N LEU A 18 14.22 14.05 -24.53
CA LEU A 18 13.21 13.01 -24.64
C LEU A 18 11.81 13.55 -24.38
N LYS A 19 10.81 12.86 -24.95
CA LYS A 19 9.41 13.12 -24.60
C LYS A 19 9.11 12.56 -23.22
N VAL A 20 8.88 13.44 -22.25
CA VAL A 20 8.59 13.08 -20.85
C VAL A 20 7.11 13.18 -20.56
N LYS A 21 6.59 12.21 -19.84
CA LYS A 21 5.26 12.23 -19.17
C LYS A 21 5.46 11.96 -17.69
N VAL A 22 4.70 12.62 -16.86
CA VAL A 22 4.71 12.45 -15.40
C VAL A 22 3.38 11.84 -14.96
N GLY A 23 3.43 10.92 -14.03
CA GLY A 23 2.26 10.28 -13.45
C GLY A 23 2.48 9.97 -11.98
N ASN A 24 1.41 9.55 -11.29
CA ASN A 24 1.50 9.00 -9.95
C ASN A 24 2.34 7.70 -10.01
N ASP A 25 3.16 7.45 -8.99
CA ASP A 25 4.13 6.34 -8.94
C ASP A 25 3.45 4.96 -9.01
N ALA A 26 2.38 4.74 -8.26
CA ALA A 26 1.63 3.48 -8.27
C ALA A 26 0.92 3.25 -9.62
N ASN A 27 0.37 4.30 -10.23
CA ASN A 27 -0.23 4.22 -11.56
C ASN A 27 0.80 3.87 -12.63
N VAL A 28 1.99 4.47 -12.58
CA VAL A 28 3.09 4.17 -13.52
C VAL A 28 3.61 2.75 -13.29
N ALA A 29 3.73 2.30 -12.03
CA ALA A 29 4.08 0.93 -11.71
C ALA A 29 3.04 -0.07 -12.27
N GLY A 30 1.73 0.21 -12.12
CA GLY A 30 0.67 -0.60 -12.69
C GLY A 30 0.74 -0.72 -14.22
N LEU A 31 1.02 0.39 -14.91
CA LEU A 31 1.25 0.39 -16.35
C LEU A 31 2.49 -0.45 -16.74
N GLY A 32 3.55 -0.39 -15.95
CA GLY A 32 4.75 -1.20 -16.13
C GLY A 32 4.46 -2.69 -16.01
N GLU A 33 3.70 -3.07 -14.99
CA GLU A 33 3.25 -4.45 -14.77
C GLU A 33 2.34 -4.97 -15.88
N MET A 34 1.41 -4.15 -16.37
CA MET A 34 0.58 -4.47 -17.51
C MET A 34 1.40 -4.63 -18.80
N TRP A 35 2.44 -3.81 -18.99
CA TRP A 35 3.26 -3.85 -20.20
C TRP A 35 4.23 -5.02 -20.22
N GLN A 36 5.03 -5.23 -19.15
CA GLN A 36 6.14 -6.20 -19.13
C GLN A 36 6.20 -7.04 -17.86
N GLY A 37 5.26 -6.89 -16.93
CA GLY A 37 5.25 -7.61 -15.65
C GLY A 37 4.16 -8.67 -15.55
N GLY A 38 3.68 -8.89 -14.34
CA GLY A 38 2.67 -9.90 -14.01
C GLY A 38 1.31 -9.71 -14.66
N GLY A 39 0.97 -8.46 -15.05
CA GLY A 39 -0.26 -8.12 -15.78
C GLY A 39 -0.14 -8.16 -17.29
N LYS A 40 0.99 -8.67 -17.84
CA LYS A 40 1.21 -8.69 -19.29
C LYS A 40 0.13 -9.50 -20.03
N GLY A 41 -0.51 -8.84 -20.99
CA GLY A 41 -1.60 -9.42 -21.78
C GLY A 41 -2.99 -9.16 -21.22
N SER A 42 -3.11 -8.65 -19.98
CA SER A 42 -4.37 -8.19 -19.39
C SER A 42 -4.61 -6.72 -19.74
N LYS A 43 -5.88 -6.33 -19.83
CA LYS A 43 -6.30 -4.95 -19.99
C LYS A 43 -6.86 -4.36 -18.70
N ASP A 44 -7.23 -5.22 -17.78
CA ASP A 44 -7.81 -4.88 -16.48
C ASP A 44 -6.86 -5.38 -15.39
N VAL A 45 -6.34 -4.47 -14.59
CA VAL A 45 -5.28 -4.74 -13.61
C VAL A 45 -5.50 -3.90 -12.36
N ILE A 46 -5.40 -4.53 -11.19
CA ILE A 46 -5.24 -3.85 -9.92
C ILE A 46 -3.80 -4.08 -9.46
N MET A 47 -3.02 -3.02 -9.43
CA MET A 47 -1.67 -3.01 -8.86
C MET A 47 -1.73 -2.47 -7.44
N VAL A 48 -1.11 -3.18 -6.49
CA VAL A 48 -1.00 -2.76 -5.10
C VAL A 48 0.46 -2.71 -4.69
N THR A 49 0.89 -1.57 -4.18
CA THR A 49 2.23 -1.41 -3.62
C THR A 49 2.17 -1.36 -2.11
N LEU A 50 2.89 -2.26 -1.45
CA LEU A 50 3.02 -2.33 0.01
C LEU A 50 4.44 -1.89 0.41
N GLY A 51 4.57 -0.61 0.74
CA GLY A 51 5.82 0.01 1.15
C GLY A 51 5.66 0.72 2.49
N THR A 52 6.25 1.91 2.63
CA THR A 52 6.01 2.80 3.79
C THR A 52 4.54 3.15 3.94
N GLY A 53 3.84 3.30 2.80
CA GLY A 53 2.40 3.44 2.68
C GLY A 53 1.80 2.32 1.83
N VAL A 54 0.53 2.48 1.43
CA VAL A 54 -0.16 1.61 0.48
C VAL A 54 -0.59 2.43 -0.73
N GLY A 55 -0.01 2.12 -1.89
CA GLY A 55 -0.41 2.72 -3.17
C GLY A 55 -1.26 1.77 -4.00
N GLY A 56 -2.06 2.32 -4.91
CA GLY A 56 -2.85 1.57 -5.86
C GLY A 56 -2.79 2.14 -7.26
N GLY A 57 -2.72 1.25 -8.25
CA GLY A 57 -2.91 1.57 -9.66
C GLY A 57 -4.04 0.72 -10.22
N ILE A 58 -5.14 1.34 -10.60
CA ILE A 58 -6.28 0.65 -11.21
C ILE A 58 -6.28 0.95 -12.71
N ILE A 59 -6.29 -0.11 -13.51
CA ILE A 59 -6.33 -0.04 -14.97
C ILE A 59 -7.57 -0.79 -15.43
N VAL A 60 -8.37 -0.14 -16.28
CA VAL A 60 -9.57 -0.73 -16.90
C VAL A 60 -9.51 -0.47 -18.39
N ASP A 61 -9.72 -1.53 -19.19
CA ASP A 61 -9.60 -1.52 -20.64
C ASP A 61 -8.29 -0.87 -21.14
N GLY A 62 -7.18 -1.14 -20.46
CA GLY A 62 -5.85 -0.60 -20.77
C GLY A 62 -5.61 0.86 -20.36
N HIS A 63 -6.55 1.48 -19.63
CA HIS A 63 -6.46 2.87 -19.22
C HIS A 63 -6.44 3.01 -17.69
N VAL A 64 -5.52 3.85 -17.20
CA VAL A 64 -5.46 4.16 -15.77
C VAL A 64 -6.73 4.90 -15.33
N VAL A 65 -7.34 4.41 -14.26
CA VAL A 65 -8.45 5.08 -13.59
C VAL A 65 -7.89 6.20 -12.70
N ALA A 66 -7.58 7.33 -13.30
CA ALA A 66 -7.00 8.47 -12.57
C ALA A 66 -8.04 9.28 -11.78
N GLY A 67 -9.33 9.17 -12.12
CA GLY A 67 -10.38 10.02 -11.57
C GLY A 67 -10.32 11.47 -12.09
N TYR A 68 -11.26 12.29 -11.66
CA TYR A 68 -11.40 13.67 -12.15
C TYR A 68 -10.21 14.58 -11.77
N ASN A 69 -9.67 14.41 -10.56
CA ASN A 69 -8.60 15.24 -10.01
C ASN A 69 -7.29 14.47 -9.79
N GLY A 70 -7.15 13.26 -10.34
CA GLY A 70 -5.95 12.43 -10.21
C GLY A 70 -5.91 11.55 -8.97
N ALA A 71 -6.95 11.53 -8.13
CA ALA A 71 -7.00 10.73 -6.90
C ALA A 71 -7.65 9.34 -7.10
N GLY A 72 -7.85 8.89 -8.34
CA GLY A 72 -8.30 7.52 -8.61
C GLY A 72 -7.21 6.51 -8.25
N GLY A 73 -7.60 5.40 -7.62
CA GLY A 73 -6.66 4.37 -7.21
C GLY A 73 -6.02 4.55 -5.83
N GLU A 74 -6.38 5.57 -5.06
CA GLU A 74 -5.89 5.80 -3.69
C GLU A 74 -6.45 4.78 -2.70
N ILE A 75 -6.24 3.48 -2.99
CA ILE A 75 -6.82 2.35 -2.23
C ILE A 75 -6.29 2.26 -0.79
N GLY A 76 -5.09 2.78 -0.54
CA GLY A 76 -4.52 2.86 0.81
C GLY A 76 -5.36 3.67 1.79
N HIS A 77 -6.24 4.53 1.28
CA HIS A 77 -7.13 5.38 2.07
C HIS A 77 -8.57 4.87 2.19
N ILE A 78 -8.85 3.65 1.70
CA ILE A 78 -10.13 2.96 1.97
C ILE A 78 -10.22 2.70 3.47
N THR A 79 -11.34 3.09 4.10
CA THR A 79 -11.60 2.82 5.52
C THR A 79 -11.88 1.32 5.72
N VAL A 80 -11.06 0.66 6.52
CA VAL A 80 -11.17 -0.76 6.88
C VAL A 80 -11.52 -0.97 8.35
N ASN A 81 -11.36 0.06 9.19
CA ASN A 81 -11.73 0.03 10.60
C ASN A 81 -12.36 1.36 11.02
N HIS A 82 -13.66 1.33 11.30
CA HIS A 82 -14.43 2.52 11.71
C HIS A 82 -14.19 2.93 13.18
N ASP A 83 -13.60 2.04 13.99
CA ASP A 83 -13.32 2.29 15.42
C ASP A 83 -11.87 2.80 15.65
N GLU A 84 -11.12 3.09 14.59
CA GLU A 84 -9.78 3.63 14.70
C GLU A 84 -9.81 5.05 15.26
N ILE A 85 -8.98 5.31 16.27
CA ILE A 85 -8.91 6.60 16.98
C ILE A 85 -7.71 7.45 16.60
N GLU A 86 -6.73 6.87 15.91
CA GLU A 86 -5.55 7.59 15.41
C GLU A 86 -5.76 7.99 13.96
N ALA A 87 -5.53 9.27 13.65
CA ALA A 87 -5.65 9.76 12.28
C ALA A 87 -4.57 9.16 11.36
N CYS A 88 -4.96 8.83 10.14
CA CYS A 88 -4.04 8.59 9.04
C CYS A 88 -3.41 9.91 8.57
N ASN A 89 -2.27 9.85 7.88
CA ASN A 89 -1.62 11.04 7.31
C ASN A 89 -2.51 11.83 6.34
N CYS A 90 -3.53 11.18 5.75
CA CYS A 90 -4.53 11.85 4.90
C CYS A 90 -5.60 12.61 5.70
N GLY A 91 -5.61 12.52 7.03
CA GLY A 91 -6.60 13.12 7.93
C GLY A 91 -7.83 12.25 8.19
N GLN A 92 -8.01 11.13 7.51
CA GLN A 92 -9.07 10.16 7.80
C GLN A 92 -8.65 9.16 8.88
N TYR A 93 -9.57 8.29 9.29
CA TYR A 93 -9.34 7.28 10.30
C TYR A 93 -9.60 5.89 9.73
N GLY A 94 -8.80 4.91 10.20
CA GLY A 94 -9.00 3.51 9.83
C GLY A 94 -8.67 3.16 8.39
N CYS A 95 -7.78 3.91 7.75
CA CYS A 95 -7.33 3.64 6.39
C CYS A 95 -6.59 2.30 6.27
N LEU A 96 -6.73 1.61 5.15
CA LEU A 96 -6.02 0.37 4.83
C LEU A 96 -4.51 0.47 5.10
N GLU A 97 -3.91 1.59 4.72
CA GLU A 97 -2.49 1.89 4.93
C GLU A 97 -2.08 1.76 6.41
N GLN A 98 -2.94 2.15 7.34
CA GLN A 98 -2.66 2.07 8.78
C GLN A 98 -2.53 0.63 9.30
N TYR A 99 -2.92 -0.37 8.52
CA TYR A 99 -2.91 -1.78 8.88
C TYR A 99 -1.98 -2.63 8.01
N THR A 100 -1.87 -2.32 6.72
CA THR A 100 -1.21 -3.21 5.76
C THR A 100 0.08 -2.64 5.17
N SER A 101 0.42 -1.37 5.43
CA SER A 101 1.75 -0.84 5.10
C SER A 101 2.82 -1.35 6.06
N ALA A 102 4.09 -1.24 5.69
CA ALA A 102 5.20 -1.60 6.58
C ALA A 102 5.13 -0.85 7.92
N THR A 103 4.78 0.44 7.90
CA THR A 103 4.60 1.24 9.12
C THR A 103 3.34 0.85 9.89
N GLY A 104 2.26 0.51 9.18
CA GLY A 104 1.01 0.04 9.76
C GLY A 104 1.17 -1.28 10.50
N ILE A 105 1.84 -2.26 9.88
CA ILE A 105 2.14 -3.57 10.48
C ILE A 105 2.95 -3.42 11.77
N VAL A 106 3.98 -2.57 11.76
CA VAL A 106 4.77 -2.26 12.96
C VAL A 106 3.91 -1.61 14.05
N ARG A 107 3.01 -0.71 13.67
CA ARG A 107 2.06 -0.09 14.61
C ARG A 107 1.14 -1.14 15.25
N MET A 108 0.59 -2.06 14.45
CA MET A 108 -0.24 -3.16 14.95
C MET A 108 0.53 -4.04 15.92
N ALA A 109 1.78 -4.42 15.59
CA ALA A 109 2.64 -5.21 16.45
C ALA A 109 2.90 -4.50 17.80
N LYS A 110 3.24 -3.23 17.79
CA LYS A 110 3.45 -2.45 19.02
C LYS A 110 2.19 -2.39 19.90
N ARG A 111 1.01 -2.19 19.28
CA ARG A 111 -0.27 -2.21 19.98
C ARG A 111 -0.60 -3.59 20.58
N LYS A 112 -0.31 -4.67 19.84
CA LYS A 112 -0.51 -6.05 20.30
C LYS A 112 0.40 -6.35 21.49
N LEU A 113 1.70 -6.06 21.36
CA LEU A 113 2.69 -6.29 22.41
C LEU A 113 2.42 -5.50 23.70
N ALA A 114 1.79 -4.33 23.59
CA ALA A 114 1.37 -3.55 24.75
C ALA A 114 0.16 -4.15 25.49
N LYS A 115 -0.66 -4.94 24.80
CA LYS A 115 -1.92 -5.51 25.34
C LYS A 115 -1.77 -6.96 25.80
N THR A 116 -0.82 -7.73 25.28
CA THR A 116 -0.60 -9.14 25.64
C THR A 116 0.65 -9.32 26.49
N GLN A 117 0.69 -10.35 27.32
CA GLN A 117 1.88 -10.85 28.01
C GLN A 117 2.38 -12.16 27.40
N ASP A 118 1.82 -12.58 26.28
CA ASP A 118 2.21 -13.81 25.59
C ASP A 118 3.71 -13.80 25.26
N ALA A 119 4.33 -14.97 25.35
CA ALA A 119 5.71 -15.15 24.97
C ALA A 119 5.86 -14.98 23.45
N THR A 120 6.77 -14.14 23.00
CA THR A 120 7.06 -13.91 21.60
C THR A 120 8.46 -13.36 21.41
N LYS A 121 9.14 -13.83 20.36
CA LYS A 121 10.46 -13.31 19.95
C LYS A 121 10.42 -11.83 19.51
N LEU A 122 9.22 -11.31 19.18
CA LEU A 122 9.06 -9.89 18.82
C LEU A 122 9.50 -8.93 19.92
N ARG A 123 9.52 -9.38 21.19
CA ARG A 123 9.98 -8.57 22.33
C ARG A 123 11.48 -8.39 22.40
N ASP A 124 12.24 -9.21 21.69
CA ASP A 124 13.72 -9.15 21.66
C ASP A 124 14.22 -8.02 20.75
N TYR A 125 13.34 -7.48 19.90
CA TYR A 125 13.68 -6.40 18.98
C TYR A 125 13.47 -5.04 19.63
N LYS A 126 14.53 -4.21 19.67
CA LYS A 126 14.43 -2.82 20.14
C LYS A 126 13.63 -1.94 19.16
N ASP A 127 13.96 -2.08 17.89
CA ASP A 127 13.34 -1.34 16.77
C ASP A 127 12.79 -2.35 15.76
N ILE A 128 11.58 -2.84 16.04
CA ILE A 128 10.92 -3.86 15.24
C ILE A 128 10.54 -3.30 13.86
N THR A 129 10.78 -4.07 12.82
CA THR A 129 10.38 -3.77 11.44
C THR A 129 9.30 -4.75 10.96
N ALA A 130 8.60 -4.41 9.86
CA ALA A 130 7.65 -5.33 9.24
C ALA A 130 8.36 -6.64 8.82
N LYS A 131 9.59 -6.55 8.31
CA LYS A 131 10.38 -7.74 7.95
C LYS A 131 10.58 -8.66 9.14
N ASP A 132 10.96 -8.12 10.30
CA ASP A 132 11.18 -8.93 11.52
C ASP A 132 9.91 -9.67 11.92
N ILE A 133 8.74 -9.00 11.82
CA ILE A 133 7.44 -9.62 12.14
C ILE A 133 7.17 -10.82 11.23
N PHE A 134 7.36 -10.67 9.92
CA PHE A 134 7.18 -11.78 8.98
C PHE A 134 8.21 -12.90 9.17
N ASP A 135 9.45 -12.57 9.49
CA ASP A 135 10.50 -13.57 9.70
C ASP A 135 10.23 -14.37 10.99
N VAL A 136 9.86 -13.72 12.07
CA VAL A 136 9.48 -14.36 13.34
C VAL A 136 8.21 -15.21 13.15
N ALA A 137 7.24 -14.77 12.35
CA ALA A 137 6.05 -15.55 12.01
C ALA A 137 6.41 -16.85 11.27
N LYS A 138 7.36 -16.81 10.31
CA LYS A 138 7.86 -18.01 9.61
C LYS A 138 8.52 -19.01 10.54
N GLU A 139 9.03 -18.57 11.69
CA GLU A 139 9.58 -19.43 12.73
C GLU A 139 8.52 -20.06 13.64
N GLY A 140 7.24 -19.78 13.41
CA GLY A 140 6.12 -20.36 14.14
C GLY A 140 5.74 -19.61 15.40
N ASP A 141 6.13 -18.35 15.58
CA ASP A 141 5.72 -17.52 16.71
C ASP A 141 4.23 -17.17 16.60
N GLU A 142 3.43 -17.61 17.56
CA GLU A 142 1.97 -17.48 17.57
C GLU A 142 1.49 -16.02 17.51
N VAL A 143 2.18 -15.10 18.21
CA VAL A 143 1.81 -13.68 18.22
C VAL A 143 2.09 -13.04 16.85
N ALA A 144 3.23 -13.36 16.26
CA ALA A 144 3.62 -12.87 14.94
C ALA A 144 2.71 -13.47 13.84
N LEU A 145 2.38 -14.77 13.91
CA LEU A 145 1.42 -15.42 13.01
C LEU A 145 0.06 -14.74 13.06
N GLY A 146 -0.49 -14.51 14.26
CA GLY A 146 -1.77 -13.82 14.41
C GLY A 146 -1.78 -12.39 13.84
N LEU A 147 -0.64 -11.67 13.88
CA LEU A 147 -0.50 -10.37 13.23
C LEU A 147 -0.50 -10.48 11.70
N VAL A 148 0.22 -11.46 11.14
CA VAL A 148 0.29 -11.70 9.70
C VAL A 148 -1.08 -12.11 9.16
N ASP A 149 -1.80 -12.96 9.87
CA ASP A 149 -3.16 -13.38 9.50
C ASP A 149 -4.12 -12.17 9.50
N GLU A 150 -4.10 -11.33 10.54
CA GLU A 150 -4.91 -10.12 10.61
C GLU A 150 -4.63 -9.16 9.45
N VAL A 151 -3.36 -8.94 9.09
CA VAL A 151 -2.96 -8.15 7.93
C VAL A 151 -3.49 -8.77 6.63
N GLY A 152 -3.38 -10.09 6.51
CA GLY A 152 -3.86 -10.85 5.35
C GLY A 152 -5.37 -10.75 5.16
N GLU A 153 -6.14 -10.86 6.23
CA GLU A 153 -7.60 -10.74 6.22
C GLU A 153 -8.05 -9.33 5.80
N ILE A 154 -7.43 -8.28 6.39
CA ILE A 154 -7.75 -6.90 6.07
C ILE A 154 -7.44 -6.60 4.59
N LEU A 155 -6.25 -6.97 4.14
CA LEU A 155 -5.83 -6.75 2.75
C LEU A 155 -6.71 -7.54 1.78
N GLY A 156 -6.90 -8.83 2.03
CA GLY A 156 -7.69 -9.72 1.18
C GLY A 156 -9.15 -9.29 1.05
N SER A 157 -9.78 -8.90 2.16
CA SER A 157 -11.15 -8.38 2.17
C SER A 157 -11.26 -7.09 1.35
N THR A 158 -10.31 -6.16 1.52
CA THR A 158 -10.29 -4.90 0.77
C THR A 158 -10.12 -5.14 -0.73
N LEU A 159 -9.16 -5.99 -1.12
CA LEU A 159 -8.92 -6.31 -2.53
C LEU A 159 -10.11 -7.03 -3.16
N SER A 160 -10.77 -7.92 -2.43
CA SER A 160 -12.01 -8.58 -2.88
C SER A 160 -13.11 -7.55 -3.19
N ASN A 161 -13.28 -6.53 -2.33
CA ASN A 161 -14.26 -5.47 -2.57
C ASN A 161 -13.94 -4.64 -3.82
N ILE A 162 -12.66 -4.32 -4.03
CA ILE A 162 -12.22 -3.58 -5.23
C ILE A 162 -12.42 -4.46 -6.48
N ALA A 163 -12.07 -5.74 -6.41
CA ALA A 163 -12.26 -6.68 -7.51
C ALA A 163 -13.74 -6.81 -7.92
N CYS A 164 -14.68 -6.74 -6.98
CA CYS A 164 -16.13 -6.73 -7.30
C CYS A 164 -16.56 -5.52 -8.14
N VAL A 165 -15.83 -4.40 -8.06
CA VAL A 165 -16.13 -3.18 -8.82
C VAL A 165 -15.44 -3.18 -10.18
N THR A 166 -14.19 -3.62 -10.23
CA THR A 166 -13.34 -3.50 -11.43
C THR A 166 -13.31 -4.77 -12.27
N ASN A 167 -13.58 -5.94 -11.67
CA ASN A 167 -13.52 -7.27 -12.30
C ASN A 167 -12.25 -7.45 -13.16
N PRO A 168 -11.07 -7.33 -12.54
CA PRO A 168 -9.78 -7.36 -13.24
C PRO A 168 -9.43 -8.74 -13.80
#